data_09d69f3403553364a84364d9772bdddf
#
_entry.id   09d69f3403553364a84364d9772bdddf
#
_cell.length_a   1.000
_cell.length_b   1.000
_cell.length_c   1.000
_cell.angle_alpha   90.00
_cell.angle_beta   90.00
_cell.angle_gamma   90.00
#
_symmetry.space_group_name_H-M   'P 1'
#
loop_
_entity.id
_entity.type
_entity.pdbx_description
1 polymer ?
#
loop_
_entity_poly.entity_id
_entity_poly.type
_entity_poly.pdbx_seq_one_letter_code
_entity_poly.pdbx_strand_id
1 'polypeptide(L)'
;MELGEVICLPNGMPKCDICPIKKLCRAYIEKTWQQIPVRLEKKRKKEKFFTVFLFSYQEYYAISKRKEQQLLQHLWEFFNIDGILTIDEVKKYLEEKHIPFISIEKSIENKHIFTHQIWYMQAYIVKVSSKMDHLVWKTLNEIDMKYAIPTAFQPFLEVLKKRDNA
;
A
#
# COMPACT_ATOMS: atom_id res chain seq x y z
N MET A 1 22.61 -15.46 -9.21
CA MET A 1 21.48 -14.87 -9.98
C MET A 1 21.95 -13.93 -11.09
N GLU A 2 23.14 -13.41 -11.02
CA GLU A 2 23.68 -12.46 -12.02
C GLU A 2 23.68 -12.98 -13.46
N LEU A 3 23.89 -14.27 -13.67
CA LEU A 3 23.87 -14.86 -15.01
C LEU A 3 22.53 -14.65 -15.74
N GLY A 4 21.42 -14.74 -15.01
CA GLY A 4 20.06 -14.51 -15.52
C GLY A 4 19.69 -13.05 -15.72
N GLU A 5 20.49 -12.11 -15.26
CA GLU A 5 20.26 -10.67 -15.39
C GLU A 5 21.17 -10.03 -16.45
N VAL A 6 22.39 -10.54 -16.59
CA VAL A 6 23.43 -9.92 -17.42
C VAL A 6 23.66 -10.66 -18.73
N ILE A 7 23.58 -12.00 -18.73
CA ILE A 7 23.92 -12.86 -19.86
C ILE A 7 22.68 -13.57 -20.41
N CYS A 8 21.96 -14.31 -19.57
CA CYS A 8 20.78 -15.08 -19.96
C CYS A 8 19.52 -14.24 -19.77
N LEU A 9 19.29 -13.29 -20.67
CA LEU A 9 18.21 -12.30 -20.55
C LEU A 9 16.83 -12.96 -20.74
N PRO A 10 15.89 -12.84 -19.79
CA PRO A 10 14.58 -13.49 -19.91
C PRO A 10 13.64 -12.79 -20.90
N ASN A 11 13.96 -11.57 -21.34
CA ASN A 11 13.15 -10.73 -22.24
C ASN A 11 13.90 -10.30 -23.50
N GLY A 12 14.93 -11.04 -23.93
CA GLY A 12 15.72 -10.67 -25.08
C GLY A 12 16.56 -11.82 -25.59
N MET A 13 17.44 -11.54 -26.55
CA MET A 13 18.43 -12.51 -27.01
C MET A 13 19.46 -12.77 -25.93
N PRO A 14 19.61 -14.01 -25.45
CA PRO A 14 20.63 -14.33 -24.48
C PRO A 14 22.03 -14.22 -25.12
N LYS A 15 22.99 -13.72 -24.37
CA LYS A 15 24.38 -13.56 -24.79
C LYS A 15 25.16 -14.88 -24.66
N CYS A 16 24.71 -15.92 -25.36
CA CYS A 16 25.26 -17.27 -25.23
C CYS A 16 26.76 -17.36 -25.57
N ASP A 17 27.26 -16.47 -26.40
CA ASP A 17 28.66 -16.50 -26.84
C ASP A 17 29.65 -16.21 -25.69
N ILE A 18 29.24 -15.38 -24.75
CA ILE A 18 30.05 -15.05 -23.56
C ILE A 18 29.60 -15.80 -22.31
N CYS A 19 28.65 -16.75 -22.44
CA CYS A 19 28.11 -17.47 -21.28
C CYS A 19 29.12 -18.51 -20.76
N PRO A 20 29.54 -18.46 -19.48
CA PRO A 20 30.52 -19.37 -18.92
C PRO A 20 30.04 -20.83 -18.88
N ILE A 21 28.72 -21.05 -18.87
CA ILE A 21 28.12 -22.38 -18.85
C ILE A 21 27.59 -22.84 -20.21
N LYS A 22 27.94 -22.15 -21.31
CA LYS A 22 27.47 -22.46 -22.67
C LYS A 22 27.57 -23.93 -23.04
N LYS A 23 28.72 -24.56 -22.73
CA LYS A 23 28.99 -25.97 -23.06
C LYS A 23 28.10 -26.97 -22.30
N LEU A 24 27.60 -26.60 -21.15
CA LEU A 24 26.74 -27.42 -20.30
C LEU A 24 25.27 -27.02 -20.38
N CYS A 25 24.96 -25.96 -21.14
CA CYS A 25 23.61 -25.42 -21.20
C CYS A 25 22.74 -26.24 -22.17
N ARG A 26 21.81 -26.99 -21.61
CA ARG A 26 20.84 -27.79 -22.39
C ARG A 26 20.01 -26.94 -23.34
N ALA A 27 19.51 -25.79 -22.87
CA ALA A 27 18.73 -24.88 -23.70
C ALA A 27 19.52 -24.33 -24.90
N TYR A 28 20.82 -24.15 -24.77
CA TYR A 28 21.70 -23.77 -25.89
C TYR A 28 21.90 -24.93 -26.89
N ILE A 29 22.17 -26.13 -26.36
CA ILE A 29 22.38 -27.34 -27.15
C ILE A 29 21.13 -27.69 -27.97
N GLU A 30 19.96 -27.65 -27.33
CA GLU A 30 18.67 -27.99 -27.94
C GLU A 30 18.02 -26.81 -28.68
N LYS A 31 18.62 -25.61 -28.66
CA LYS A 31 18.08 -24.37 -29.24
C LYS A 31 16.70 -23.98 -28.72
N THR A 32 16.38 -24.36 -27.45
CA THR A 32 15.07 -24.15 -26.81
C THR A 32 15.04 -22.90 -25.90
N TRP A 33 16.08 -22.10 -25.90
CA TRP A 33 16.20 -20.91 -25.03
C TRP A 33 15.06 -19.89 -25.24
N GLN A 34 14.46 -19.82 -26.41
CA GLN A 34 13.31 -18.95 -26.70
C GLN A 34 12.04 -19.37 -25.93
N GLN A 35 11.96 -20.63 -25.55
CA GLN A 35 10.83 -21.19 -24.80
C GLN A 35 11.01 -21.09 -23.28
N ILE A 36 12.15 -20.56 -22.83
CA ILE A 36 12.55 -20.47 -21.43
C ILE A 36 12.75 -19.01 -21.03
N PRO A 37 12.22 -18.58 -19.89
CA PRO A 37 11.38 -19.32 -18.94
C PRO A 37 9.98 -19.58 -19.49
N VAL A 38 9.36 -20.69 -19.12
CA VAL A 38 7.95 -20.94 -19.40
C VAL A 38 7.13 -19.89 -18.66
N ARG A 39 6.49 -19.00 -19.41
CA ARG A 39 5.67 -17.93 -18.83
C ARG A 39 4.25 -18.42 -18.62
N LEU A 40 3.91 -18.62 -17.36
CA LEU A 40 2.51 -18.79 -17.00
C LEU A 40 1.77 -17.46 -17.23
N GLU A 41 0.51 -17.55 -17.65
CA GLU A 41 -0.35 -16.36 -17.74
C GLU A 41 -0.38 -15.64 -16.37
N LYS A 42 -0.14 -14.33 -16.41
CA LYS A 42 -0.22 -13.52 -15.20
C LYS A 42 -1.66 -13.52 -14.69
N LYS A 43 -1.90 -14.14 -13.54
CA LYS A 43 -3.20 -14.03 -12.87
C LYS A 43 -3.56 -12.56 -12.69
N ARG A 44 -4.82 -12.20 -12.97
CA ARG A 44 -5.33 -10.85 -12.72
C ARG A 44 -5.14 -10.51 -11.24
N LYS A 45 -4.65 -9.31 -10.96
CA LYS A 45 -4.49 -8.84 -9.58
C LYS A 45 -5.88 -8.66 -8.96
N LYS A 46 -6.01 -9.01 -7.69
CA LYS A 46 -7.24 -8.76 -6.94
C LYS A 46 -7.33 -7.27 -6.65
N GLU A 47 -8.45 -6.65 -6.97
CA GLU A 47 -8.72 -5.26 -6.63
C GLU A 47 -9.38 -5.18 -5.25
N LYS A 48 -8.93 -4.21 -4.45
CA LYS A 48 -9.51 -3.89 -3.15
C LYS A 48 -9.75 -2.39 -3.06
N PHE A 49 -10.81 -2.02 -2.39
CA PHE A 49 -11.27 -0.66 -2.25
C PHE A 49 -11.35 -0.32 -0.77
N PHE A 50 -10.84 0.83 -0.36
CA PHE A 50 -10.82 1.24 1.03
C PHE A 50 -11.20 2.71 1.18
N THR A 51 -12.01 2.99 2.20
CA THR A 51 -12.16 4.34 2.73
C THR A 51 -11.23 4.50 3.90
N VAL A 52 -10.33 5.48 3.84
CA VAL A 52 -9.31 5.77 4.86
C VAL A 52 -9.73 6.99 5.67
N PHE A 53 -9.75 6.86 6.99
CA PHE A 53 -10.08 7.95 7.90
C PHE A 53 -8.81 8.50 8.53
N LEU A 54 -8.52 9.75 8.26
CA LEU A 54 -7.42 10.49 8.86
C LEU A 54 -7.98 11.26 10.05
N PHE A 55 -8.21 10.56 11.16
CA PHE A 55 -8.74 11.16 12.37
C PHE A 55 -7.74 12.11 13.02
N SER A 56 -8.17 13.33 13.32
CA SER A 56 -7.37 14.34 14.00
C SER A 56 -8.09 14.87 15.24
N TYR A 57 -7.32 15.03 16.31
CA TYR A 57 -7.75 15.65 17.57
C TYR A 57 -6.64 16.58 18.06
N GLN A 58 -6.86 17.88 18.00
CA GLN A 58 -5.81 18.89 18.22
C GLN A 58 -4.61 18.62 17.28
N GLU A 59 -3.41 18.39 17.83
CA GLU A 59 -2.18 18.06 17.14
C GLU A 59 -1.93 16.56 16.94
N TYR A 60 -2.87 15.71 17.42
CA TYR A 60 -2.74 14.25 17.38
C TYR A 60 -3.53 13.64 16.23
N TYR A 61 -2.95 12.61 15.64
CA TYR A 61 -3.55 11.80 14.58
C TYR A 61 -3.66 10.34 15.04
N ALA A 62 -4.75 9.70 14.64
CA ALA A 62 -5.00 8.33 15.03
C ALA A 62 -4.40 7.34 14.04
N ILE A 63 -3.71 6.36 14.58
CA ILE A 63 -3.21 5.20 13.85
C ILE A 63 -3.61 3.91 14.56
N SER A 64 -3.62 2.81 13.85
CA SER A 64 -3.87 1.47 14.38
C SER A 64 -2.84 0.48 13.88
N LYS A 65 -2.57 -0.55 14.65
CA LYS A 65 -1.71 -1.65 14.22
C LYS A 65 -2.51 -2.63 13.38
N ARG A 66 -1.98 -2.99 12.21
CA ARG A 66 -2.63 -3.97 11.34
C ARG A 66 -2.70 -5.33 12.01
N LYS A 67 -3.86 -5.97 11.85
CA LYS A 67 -4.13 -7.28 12.46
C LYS A 67 -3.28 -8.38 11.82
N GLU A 68 -3.10 -9.45 12.56
CA GLU A 68 -2.52 -10.69 12.03
C GLU A 68 -3.35 -11.22 10.85
N GLN A 69 -2.70 -11.98 9.95
CA GLN A 69 -3.29 -12.55 8.74
C GLN A 69 -3.67 -11.56 7.62
N GLN A 70 -3.39 -10.28 7.78
CA GLN A 70 -3.57 -9.29 6.71
C GLN A 70 -2.24 -9.00 5.99
N LEU A 71 -2.32 -8.53 4.74
CA LEU A 71 -1.14 -7.99 4.05
C LEU A 71 -0.54 -6.84 4.86
N LEU A 72 0.79 -6.81 5.01
CA LEU A 72 1.52 -5.82 5.81
C LEU A 72 1.19 -5.91 7.32
N GLN A 73 0.96 -7.12 7.82
CA GLN A 73 0.74 -7.37 9.25
C GLN A 73 1.86 -6.75 10.11
N HIS A 74 1.52 -6.38 11.35
CA HIS A 74 2.40 -5.74 12.34
C HIS A 74 2.84 -4.31 12.01
N LEU A 75 2.60 -3.78 10.79
CA LEU A 75 2.81 -2.39 10.46
C LEU A 75 1.64 -1.51 10.95
N TRP A 76 1.84 -0.21 10.92
CA TRP A 76 0.84 0.76 11.35
C TRP A 76 0.09 1.33 10.14
N GLU A 77 -1.17 1.69 10.35
CA GLU A 77 -2.01 2.27 9.29
C GLU A 77 -2.95 3.32 9.86
N PHE A 78 -3.48 4.17 8.99
CA PHE A 78 -4.65 4.96 9.32
C PHE A 78 -5.89 4.06 9.34
N PHE A 79 -6.85 4.38 10.20
CA PHE A 79 -8.09 3.62 10.28
C PHE A 79 -8.76 3.54 8.91
N ASN A 80 -9.16 2.37 8.49
CA ASN A 80 -9.78 2.17 7.19
C ASN A 80 -10.83 1.07 7.24
N ILE A 81 -11.75 1.13 6.29
CA ILE A 81 -12.81 0.15 6.08
C ILE A 81 -12.86 -0.27 4.61
N ASP A 82 -13.40 -1.45 4.36
CA ASP A 82 -13.61 -1.93 3.00
C ASP A 82 -14.69 -1.09 2.29
N GLY A 83 -14.48 -0.84 0.98
CA GLY A 83 -15.35 -0.05 0.13
C GLY A 83 -14.95 1.42 0.03
N ILE A 84 -15.43 2.10 -1.02
CA ILE A 84 -15.30 3.55 -1.20
C ILE A 84 -16.61 4.19 -0.83
N LEU A 85 -16.59 5.01 0.20
CA LEU A 85 -17.75 5.78 0.66
C LEU A 85 -17.73 7.18 0.09
N THR A 86 -18.91 7.72 -0.20
CA THR A 86 -19.14 9.14 -0.42
C THR A 86 -19.08 9.91 0.92
N ILE A 87 -19.00 11.24 0.87
CA ILE A 87 -18.95 12.06 2.09
C ILE A 87 -20.18 11.88 2.98
N ASP A 88 -21.37 11.71 2.37
CA ASP A 88 -22.62 11.50 3.10
C ASP A 88 -22.65 10.11 3.76
N GLU A 89 -22.14 9.09 3.08
CA GLU A 89 -21.99 7.74 3.65
C GLU A 89 -20.95 7.71 4.77
N VAL A 90 -19.85 8.47 4.64
CA VAL A 90 -18.86 8.66 5.71
C VAL A 90 -19.51 9.27 6.95
N LYS A 91 -20.31 10.34 6.77
CA LYS A 91 -21.03 10.98 7.85
C LYS A 91 -21.96 9.99 8.56
N LYS A 92 -22.79 9.28 7.80
CA LYS A 92 -23.70 8.25 8.33
C LYS A 92 -22.94 7.15 9.07
N TYR A 93 -21.84 6.67 8.51
CA TYR A 93 -20.97 5.66 9.17
C TYR A 93 -20.45 6.14 10.53
N LEU A 94 -19.95 7.39 10.60
CA LEU A 94 -19.45 7.96 11.86
C LEU A 94 -20.57 8.10 12.91
N GLU A 95 -21.75 8.51 12.50
CA GLU A 95 -22.94 8.60 13.37
C GLU A 95 -23.36 7.22 13.90
N GLU A 96 -23.46 6.22 13.02
CA GLU A 96 -23.80 4.82 13.40
C GLU A 96 -22.77 4.20 14.35
N LYS A 97 -21.50 4.56 14.22
CA LYS A 97 -20.42 4.10 15.09
C LYS A 97 -20.23 4.95 16.33
N HIS A 98 -21.07 5.96 16.53
CA HIS A 98 -21.01 6.90 17.65
C HIS A 98 -19.62 7.57 17.77
N ILE A 99 -18.98 7.85 16.62
CA ILE A 99 -17.71 8.56 16.58
C ILE A 99 -18.01 10.06 16.54
N PRO A 100 -17.64 10.81 17.59
CA PRO A 100 -17.97 12.23 17.69
C PRO A 100 -17.06 13.05 16.77
N PHE A 101 -17.60 13.57 15.70
CA PHE A 101 -16.85 14.40 14.74
C PHE A 101 -17.31 15.85 14.74
N ILE A 102 -16.39 16.76 14.40
CA ILE A 102 -16.62 18.20 14.27
C ILE A 102 -16.73 18.58 12.77
N SER A 103 -15.84 18.04 11.97
CA SER A 103 -15.79 18.28 10.53
C SER A 103 -15.27 17.08 9.76
N ILE A 104 -15.72 16.97 8.52
CA ILE A 104 -15.29 15.95 7.56
C ILE A 104 -14.90 16.66 6.28
N GLU A 105 -13.74 16.34 5.74
CA GLU A 105 -13.22 16.88 4.50
C GLU A 105 -12.71 15.76 3.61
N LYS A 106 -13.13 15.71 2.35
CA LYS A 106 -12.57 14.77 1.37
C LYS A 106 -11.12 15.17 1.10
N SER A 107 -10.22 14.20 1.22
CA SER A 107 -8.79 14.34 0.95
C SER A 107 -8.43 13.71 -0.40
N ILE A 108 -7.28 13.09 -0.49
CA ILE A 108 -6.75 12.50 -1.71
C ILE A 108 -7.28 11.09 -1.96
N GLU A 109 -7.26 10.72 -3.24
CA GLU A 109 -7.36 9.33 -3.69
C GLU A 109 -5.94 8.78 -3.91
N ASN A 110 -5.73 7.53 -3.56
CA ASN A 110 -4.46 6.85 -3.81
C ASN A 110 -4.68 5.46 -4.37
N LYS A 111 -3.85 5.09 -5.35
CA LYS A 111 -3.81 3.75 -5.92
C LYS A 111 -2.45 3.13 -5.63
N HIS A 112 -2.43 2.00 -4.93
CA HIS A 112 -1.18 1.28 -4.66
C HIS A 112 -1.21 -0.11 -5.28
N ILE A 113 -0.12 -0.48 -5.97
CA ILE A 113 -0.01 -1.73 -6.73
C ILE A 113 0.97 -2.67 -6.04
N PHE A 114 0.45 -3.76 -5.51
CA PHE A 114 1.25 -4.87 -5.00
C PHE A 114 1.47 -5.96 -6.08
N THR A 115 2.25 -6.97 -5.75
CA THR A 115 2.49 -8.09 -6.67
C THR A 115 1.21 -8.81 -7.07
N HIS A 116 0.28 -9.05 -6.13
CA HIS A 116 -0.91 -9.86 -6.34
C HIS A 116 -2.23 -9.09 -6.18
N GLN A 117 -2.20 -7.83 -5.77
CA GLN A 117 -3.40 -7.02 -5.57
C GLN A 117 -3.15 -5.54 -5.87
N ILE A 118 -4.25 -4.82 -6.08
CA ILE A 118 -4.28 -3.37 -6.28
C ILE A 118 -5.22 -2.81 -5.22
N TRP A 119 -4.78 -1.77 -4.51
CA TRP A 119 -5.60 -1.04 -3.56
C TRP A 119 -5.99 0.30 -4.14
N TYR A 120 -7.28 0.58 -4.15
CA TYR A 120 -7.86 1.88 -4.44
C TYR A 120 -8.35 2.45 -3.11
N MET A 121 -7.87 3.61 -2.74
CA MET A 121 -8.10 4.22 -1.43
C MET A 121 -8.61 5.65 -1.58
N GLN A 122 -9.72 5.98 -0.93
CA GLN A 122 -10.22 7.34 -0.78
C GLN A 122 -10.05 7.77 0.67
N ALA A 123 -9.35 8.87 0.91
CA ALA A 123 -9.15 9.38 2.26
C ALA A 123 -10.11 10.52 2.61
N TYR A 124 -10.48 10.58 3.89
CA TYR A 124 -11.22 11.67 4.51
C TYR A 124 -10.48 12.14 5.77
N ILE A 125 -10.26 13.45 5.87
CA ILE A 125 -9.77 14.07 7.11
C ILE A 125 -11.01 14.30 7.98
N VAL A 126 -10.97 13.73 9.19
CA VAL A 126 -12.08 13.81 10.14
C VAL A 126 -11.56 14.39 11.45
N LYS A 127 -11.98 15.62 11.74
CA LYS A 127 -11.68 16.24 13.03
C LYS A 127 -12.69 15.73 14.06
N VAL A 128 -12.19 15.09 15.11
CA VAL A 128 -13.03 14.54 16.18
C VAL A 128 -13.03 15.43 17.43
N SER A 129 -14.09 15.36 18.26
CA SER A 129 -14.17 16.12 19.50
C SER A 129 -13.57 15.41 20.69
N SER A 130 -13.31 14.09 20.58
CA SER A 130 -12.64 13.30 21.61
C SER A 130 -11.83 12.17 21.00
N LYS A 131 -10.81 11.71 21.71
CA LYS A 131 -9.99 10.55 21.31
C LYS A 131 -10.77 9.26 21.52
N MET A 132 -10.59 8.29 20.61
CA MET A 132 -11.14 6.94 20.71
C MET A 132 -10.11 6.01 21.35
N ASP A 133 -10.50 5.26 22.39
CA ASP A 133 -9.58 4.44 23.21
C ASP A 133 -8.93 3.28 22.44
N HIS A 134 -9.59 2.78 21.40
CA HIS A 134 -9.10 1.66 20.59
C HIS A 134 -8.08 2.07 19.50
N LEU A 135 -7.78 3.37 19.36
CA LEU A 135 -6.78 3.91 18.44
C LEU A 135 -5.60 4.50 19.19
N VAL A 136 -4.44 4.47 18.56
CA VAL A 136 -3.22 5.09 19.08
C VAL A 136 -3.10 6.50 18.52
N TRP A 137 -3.03 7.49 19.41
CA TRP A 137 -2.97 8.90 19.05
C TRP A 137 -1.56 9.45 19.22
N LYS A 138 -0.99 9.97 18.14
CA LYS A 138 0.38 10.48 18.08
C LYS A 138 0.45 11.73 17.24
N THR A 139 1.46 12.56 17.50
CA THR A 139 1.80 13.68 16.62
C THR A 139 2.38 13.16 15.29
N LEU A 140 2.31 13.96 14.22
CA LEU A 140 2.88 13.56 12.91
C LEU A 140 4.37 13.24 13.00
N ASN A 141 5.11 14.00 13.80
CA ASN A 141 6.54 13.77 14.01
C ASN A 141 6.79 12.41 14.69
N GLU A 142 6.02 12.06 15.72
CA GLU A 142 6.12 10.75 16.35
C GLU A 142 5.76 9.62 15.37
N ILE A 143 4.70 9.82 14.56
CA ILE A 143 4.28 8.83 13.56
C ILE A 143 5.40 8.58 12.57
N ASP A 144 6.00 9.62 12.04
CA ASP A 144 7.06 9.52 11.04
C ASP A 144 8.34 8.86 11.58
N MET A 145 8.70 9.18 12.83
CA MET A 145 9.96 8.70 13.40
C MET A 145 9.88 7.31 14.05
N LYS A 146 8.72 6.93 14.61
CA LYS A 146 8.62 5.75 15.49
C LYS A 146 7.69 4.66 14.97
N TYR A 147 6.84 4.96 13.97
CA TYR A 147 5.81 4.05 13.51
C TYR A 147 6.01 3.70 12.04
N ALA A 148 6.21 2.42 11.75
CA ALA A 148 6.41 1.94 10.40
C ALA A 148 5.10 1.98 9.61
N ILE A 149 4.86 3.07 8.90
CA ILE A 149 3.71 3.26 8.00
C ILE A 149 4.07 2.70 6.61
N PRO A 150 3.31 1.73 6.07
CA PRO A 150 3.55 1.17 4.74
C PRO A 150 3.51 2.21 3.63
N THR A 151 4.27 1.97 2.56
CA THR A 151 4.31 2.83 1.37
C THR A 151 2.92 3.13 0.80
N ALA A 152 1.98 2.18 0.92
CA ALA A 152 0.59 2.38 0.49
C ALA A 152 -0.12 3.54 1.21
N PHE A 153 0.25 3.83 2.46
CA PHE A 153 -0.35 4.89 3.28
C PHE A 153 0.52 6.15 3.38
N GLN A 154 1.76 6.14 2.88
CA GLN A 154 2.65 7.31 2.91
C GLN A 154 2.05 8.57 2.26
N PRO A 155 1.33 8.51 1.12
CA PRO A 155 0.72 9.70 0.53
C PRO A 155 -0.25 10.42 1.48
N PHE A 156 -0.94 9.69 2.35
CA PHE A 156 -1.84 10.28 3.34
C PHE A 156 -1.07 11.00 4.46
N LEU A 157 0.05 10.41 4.91
CA LEU A 157 0.93 11.04 5.89
C LEU A 157 1.51 12.35 5.35
N GLU A 158 1.94 12.37 4.08
CA GLU A 158 2.47 13.56 3.43
C GLU A 158 1.43 14.69 3.29
N VAL A 159 0.17 14.34 3.03
CA VAL A 159 -0.92 15.33 3.01
C VAL A 159 -1.10 15.98 4.38
N LEU A 160 -1.09 15.17 5.44
CA LEU A 160 -1.21 15.68 6.81
C LEU A 160 -0.03 16.58 7.20
N LYS A 161 1.21 16.20 6.86
CA LYS A 161 2.41 17.02 7.10
C LYS A 161 2.34 18.37 6.40
N LYS A 162 1.89 18.40 5.14
CA LYS A 162 1.73 19.66 4.39
C LYS A 162 0.70 20.57 5.01
N ARG A 163 -0.37 19.99 5.57
CA ARG A 163 -1.45 20.73 6.21
C ARG A 163 -1.04 21.32 7.57
N ASP A 164 -0.25 20.58 8.34
CA ASP A 164 0.25 21.03 9.64
C ASP A 164 1.29 22.18 9.52
N ASN A 165 1.94 22.27 8.37
CA ASN A 165 2.94 23.31 8.07
C ASN A 165 2.35 24.52 7.33
N ALA A 166 1.07 24.54 7.01
CA ALA A 166 0.38 25.64 6.31
C ALA A 166 -0.39 26.53 7.27
#